data_3782511d9160db8d8b3f118f68ff6ed2
#
_entry.id   3782511d9160db8d8b3f118f68ff6ed2
#
_cell.length_a   1.000
_cell.length_b   1.000
_cell.length_c   1.000
_cell.angle_alpha   90.00
_cell.angle_beta   90.00
_cell.angle_gamma   90.00
#
_symmetry.space_group_name_H-M   'P 1'
#
loop_
_entity.id
_entity.type
_entity.pdbx_description
1 polymer ?
#
loop_
_entity_poly.entity_id
_entity_poly.type
_entity_poly.pdbx_seq_one_letter_code
_entity_poly.pdbx_strand_id
1 'polypeptide(L)'
;MKIGFSFLSLKTLSVKRAISITKKLGGNTLELFGDLVLFYRGKFCEKPESIKEFAVKNDIFLTMHLPYIDINLASFNDEIWEKSIESILKAIEYGEKAGIKRAVLHPGGVPLSHLVLIFLAQRRLRKALEFILEKAEKYDVEVCIENPYFEENDIFSNVDQFHKFIKGFGGKLKVCFDFGHAHISKKGIDYSLNLLKPFITHVHIHDNHGEKDEHLSLGKGSIDFKKYLDFLRNFDGTIILEINSLKDKREDLKRSVEIIKGEV
;
A
#
# COMPACT_ATOMS: atom_id res chain seq x y z
N MET A 1 5.33 -13.97 -10.87
CA MET A 1 4.51 -12.76 -10.56
C MET A 1 3.72 -12.97 -9.28
N LYS A 2 3.82 -12.06 -8.33
CA LYS A 2 3.05 -12.06 -7.08
C LYS A 2 1.90 -11.05 -7.26
N ILE A 3 0.69 -11.56 -7.46
CA ILE A 3 -0.51 -10.74 -7.71
C ILE A 3 -1.65 -11.17 -6.80
N GLY A 4 -2.38 -10.23 -6.26
CA GLY A 4 -3.50 -10.52 -5.38
C GLY A 4 -4.33 -9.31 -5.01
N PHE A 5 -4.89 -9.33 -3.82
CA PHE A 5 -5.91 -8.38 -3.41
C PHE A 5 -5.58 -7.73 -2.08
N SER A 6 -5.98 -6.47 -1.91
CA SER A 6 -6.14 -5.87 -0.60
C SER A 6 -7.26 -6.61 0.17
N PHE A 7 -7.07 -6.77 1.47
CA PHE A 7 -8.05 -7.38 2.36
C PHE A 7 -9.44 -6.72 2.25
N LEU A 8 -9.46 -5.39 2.13
CA LEU A 8 -10.71 -4.63 2.01
C LEU A 8 -11.49 -4.96 0.75
N SER A 9 -10.83 -5.30 -0.35
CA SER A 9 -11.47 -5.70 -1.60
C SER A 9 -12.33 -6.97 -1.46
N LEU A 10 -12.02 -7.83 -0.50
CA LEU A 10 -12.63 -9.17 -0.37
C LEU A 10 -13.88 -9.21 0.50
N LYS A 11 -14.26 -8.07 1.12
CA LYS A 11 -15.50 -7.89 1.91
C LYS A 11 -15.70 -9.00 2.94
N THR A 12 -14.67 -9.32 3.73
CA THR A 12 -14.69 -10.31 4.81
C THR A 12 -13.93 -9.79 6.03
N LEU A 13 -14.25 -10.26 7.22
CA LEU A 13 -13.56 -9.93 8.47
C LEU A 13 -12.57 -11.01 8.92
N SER A 14 -12.52 -12.15 8.22
CA SER A 14 -11.60 -13.25 8.53
C SER A 14 -10.45 -13.28 7.52
N VAL A 15 -9.21 -13.22 8.02
CA VAL A 15 -8.00 -13.30 7.19
C VAL A 15 -7.90 -14.67 6.50
N LYS A 16 -8.21 -15.77 7.19
CA LYS A 16 -8.21 -17.10 6.57
C LYS A 16 -9.23 -17.23 5.46
N ARG A 17 -10.40 -16.60 5.62
CA ARG A 17 -11.40 -16.55 4.55
C ARG A 17 -10.92 -15.69 3.38
N ALA A 18 -10.25 -14.57 3.65
CA ALA A 18 -9.64 -13.73 2.62
C ALA A 18 -8.59 -14.51 1.82
N ILE A 19 -7.70 -15.25 2.48
CA ILE A 19 -6.71 -16.14 1.85
C ILE A 19 -7.40 -17.13 0.91
N SER A 20 -8.47 -17.79 1.38
CA SER A 20 -9.22 -18.75 0.59
C SER A 20 -9.91 -18.12 -0.63
N ILE A 21 -10.43 -16.88 -0.48
CA ILE A 21 -11.05 -16.13 -1.57
C ILE A 21 -9.98 -15.71 -2.58
N THR A 22 -8.84 -15.17 -2.13
CA THR A 22 -7.71 -14.79 -2.99
C THR A 22 -7.31 -15.92 -3.92
N LYS A 23 -7.12 -17.13 -3.37
CA LYS A 23 -6.75 -18.31 -4.17
C LYS A 23 -7.83 -18.67 -5.19
N LYS A 24 -9.12 -18.62 -4.81
CA LYS A 24 -10.26 -18.91 -5.70
C LYS A 24 -10.39 -17.91 -6.85
N LEU A 25 -9.97 -16.66 -6.64
CA LEU A 25 -9.98 -15.61 -7.66
C LEU A 25 -8.71 -15.59 -8.52
N GLY A 26 -7.82 -16.58 -8.35
CA GLY A 26 -6.59 -16.69 -9.14
C GLY A 26 -5.42 -15.84 -8.65
N GLY A 27 -5.54 -15.19 -7.49
CA GLY A 27 -4.44 -14.48 -6.83
C GLY A 27 -3.56 -15.43 -6.01
N ASN A 28 -2.31 -15.01 -5.76
CA ASN A 28 -1.36 -15.69 -4.89
C ASN A 28 -0.76 -14.77 -3.81
N THR A 29 -1.31 -13.58 -3.66
CA THR A 29 -0.86 -12.57 -2.68
C THR A 29 -2.08 -11.96 -2.00
N LEU A 30 -1.99 -11.76 -0.68
CA LEU A 30 -2.99 -11.03 0.09
C LEU A 30 -2.30 -9.94 0.90
N GLU A 31 -2.79 -8.72 0.76
CA GLU A 31 -2.38 -7.62 1.61
C GLU A 31 -3.32 -7.50 2.81
N LEU A 32 -2.75 -7.62 4.01
CA LEU A 32 -3.48 -7.47 5.26
C LEU A 32 -3.78 -5.99 5.52
N PHE A 33 -4.86 -5.72 6.23
CA PHE A 33 -5.24 -4.37 6.64
C PHE A 33 -4.87 -4.13 8.11
N GLY A 34 -3.82 -3.33 8.34
CA GLY A 34 -3.21 -3.13 9.64
C GLY A 34 -4.14 -2.51 10.68
N ASP A 35 -5.03 -1.61 10.27
CA ASP A 35 -6.02 -1.01 11.17
C ASP A 35 -6.95 -2.06 11.78
N LEU A 36 -7.44 -3.00 10.96
CA LEU A 36 -8.30 -4.08 11.45
C LEU A 36 -7.57 -4.97 12.47
N VAL A 37 -6.32 -5.28 12.18
CA VAL A 37 -5.49 -6.16 13.02
C VAL A 37 -5.26 -5.56 14.41
N LEU A 38 -5.09 -4.23 14.51
CA LEU A 38 -4.78 -3.54 15.76
C LEU A 38 -6.02 -3.13 16.57
N PHE A 39 -7.10 -2.68 15.90
CA PHE A 39 -8.23 -2.05 16.58
C PHE A 39 -9.30 -3.02 17.07
N TYR A 40 -9.44 -4.18 16.43
CA TYR A 40 -10.45 -5.18 16.81
C TYR A 40 -9.90 -6.28 17.72
N ARG A 41 -9.14 -5.88 18.77
CA ARG A 41 -8.61 -6.80 19.77
C ARG A 41 -9.74 -7.61 20.42
N GLY A 42 -9.73 -8.91 20.17
CA GLY A 42 -10.51 -9.88 20.97
C GLY A 42 -11.59 -10.65 20.24
N LYS A 43 -12.22 -10.16 19.17
CA LYS A 43 -13.26 -10.93 18.45
C LYS A 43 -12.95 -11.23 16.99
N PHE A 44 -12.12 -10.42 16.33
CA PHE A 44 -11.83 -10.53 14.89
C PHE A 44 -10.35 -10.74 14.58
N CYS A 45 -9.47 -10.58 15.58
CA CYS A 45 -8.04 -10.73 15.40
C CYS A 45 -7.66 -12.23 15.47
N GLU A 46 -7.36 -12.81 14.33
CA GLU A 46 -6.77 -14.15 14.24
C GLU A 46 -5.32 -14.10 14.73
N LYS A 47 -4.85 -15.16 15.41
CA LYS A 47 -3.46 -15.24 15.86
C LYS A 47 -2.51 -15.17 14.65
N PRO A 48 -1.48 -14.32 14.67
CA PRO A 48 -0.61 -14.11 13.50
C PRO A 48 0.09 -15.41 13.06
N GLU A 49 0.51 -16.26 13.99
CA GLU A 49 1.14 -17.55 13.68
C GLU A 49 0.17 -18.47 12.91
N SER A 50 -1.11 -18.47 13.30
CA SER A 50 -2.16 -19.25 12.63
C SER A 50 -2.49 -18.70 11.23
N ILE A 51 -2.34 -17.40 11.01
CA ILE A 51 -2.43 -16.78 9.69
C ILE A 51 -1.27 -17.25 8.82
N LYS A 52 -0.04 -17.19 9.35
CA LYS A 52 1.18 -17.65 8.66
C LYS A 52 1.06 -19.08 8.20
N GLU A 53 0.71 -19.99 9.11
CA GLU A 53 0.52 -21.41 8.80
C GLU A 53 -0.52 -21.63 7.70
N PHE A 54 -1.64 -20.91 7.80
CA PHE A 54 -2.71 -21.03 6.81
C PHE A 54 -2.34 -20.44 5.45
N ALA A 55 -1.59 -19.33 5.42
CA ALA A 55 -1.08 -18.72 4.20
C ALA A 55 -0.07 -19.64 3.49
N VAL A 56 0.88 -20.21 4.22
CA VAL A 56 1.85 -21.19 3.70
C VAL A 56 1.17 -22.41 3.12
N LYS A 57 0.20 -23.00 3.86
CA LYS A 57 -0.59 -24.17 3.38
C LYS A 57 -1.34 -23.88 2.08
N ASN A 58 -1.73 -22.62 1.84
CA ASN A 58 -2.49 -22.23 0.65
C ASN A 58 -1.60 -21.63 -0.46
N ASP A 59 -0.29 -21.52 -0.25
CA ASP A 59 0.67 -20.90 -1.16
C ASP A 59 0.30 -19.41 -1.45
N ILE A 60 -0.02 -18.68 -0.38
CA ILE A 60 -0.35 -17.26 -0.43
C ILE A 60 0.78 -16.43 0.22
N PHE A 61 1.36 -15.52 -0.55
CA PHE A 61 2.29 -14.52 -0.06
C PHE A 61 1.54 -13.42 0.69
N LEU A 62 2.05 -13.00 1.84
CA LEU A 62 1.42 -11.95 2.64
C LEU A 62 2.22 -10.65 2.59
N THR A 63 1.51 -9.55 2.40
CA THR A 63 1.95 -8.17 2.62
C THR A 63 1.04 -7.50 3.63
N MET A 64 1.33 -6.29 4.04
CA MET A 64 0.47 -5.54 4.97
C MET A 64 0.42 -4.07 4.59
N HIS A 65 -0.77 -3.54 4.40
CA HIS A 65 -1.01 -2.11 4.50
C HIS A 65 -0.99 -1.74 5.99
N LEU A 66 -0.02 -0.94 6.40
CA LEU A 66 0.11 -0.50 7.79
C LEU A 66 -1.05 0.43 8.17
N PRO A 67 -1.34 0.60 9.46
CA PRO A 67 -2.40 1.50 9.89
C PRO A 67 -2.22 2.91 9.32
N TYR A 68 -3.31 3.49 8.85
CA TYR A 68 -3.34 4.87 8.36
C TYR A 68 -4.53 5.67 8.90
N ILE A 69 -5.55 5.00 9.45
CA ILE A 69 -6.71 5.67 10.06
C ILE A 69 -6.24 6.32 11.38
N ASP A 70 -6.46 7.62 11.50
CA ASP A 70 -6.05 8.44 12.66
C ASP A 70 -4.51 8.41 12.92
N ILE A 71 -3.71 8.05 11.93
CA ILE A 71 -2.25 7.99 11.98
C ILE A 71 -1.67 9.16 11.19
N ASN A 72 -0.71 9.88 11.79
CA ASN A 72 0.03 10.92 11.08
C ASN A 72 1.49 10.96 11.50
N LEU A 73 2.37 10.37 10.70
CA LEU A 73 3.83 10.32 10.90
C LEU A 73 4.51 11.70 10.75
N ALA A 74 3.77 12.70 10.28
CA ALA A 74 4.22 14.09 10.13
C ALA A 74 3.56 15.05 11.12
N SER A 75 2.75 14.57 12.06
CA SER A 75 2.01 15.38 13.02
C SER A 75 2.91 16.34 13.80
N PHE A 76 2.46 17.58 13.97
CA PHE A 76 3.12 18.59 14.82
C PHE A 76 2.83 18.41 16.32
N ASN A 77 1.80 17.64 16.66
CA ASN A 77 1.53 17.22 18.03
C ASN A 77 2.41 16.01 18.35
N ASP A 78 3.30 16.15 19.35
CA ASP A 78 4.26 15.11 19.73
C ASP A 78 3.58 13.82 20.19
N GLU A 79 2.49 13.92 20.94
CA GLU A 79 1.74 12.76 21.42
C GLU A 79 1.13 11.95 20.25
N ILE A 80 0.52 12.65 19.30
CA ILE A 80 -0.04 12.01 18.09
C ILE A 80 1.09 11.38 17.26
N TRP A 81 2.20 12.08 17.10
CA TRP A 81 3.35 11.61 16.33
C TRP A 81 3.95 10.33 16.95
N GLU A 82 4.19 10.33 18.26
CA GLU A 82 4.73 9.18 18.97
C GLU A 82 3.77 7.99 18.93
N LYS A 83 2.47 8.22 19.14
CA LYS A 83 1.45 7.17 19.05
C LYS A 83 1.29 6.61 17.64
N SER A 84 1.45 7.45 16.63
CA SER A 84 1.46 7.00 15.23
C SER A 84 2.62 6.05 14.96
N ILE A 85 3.84 6.40 15.40
CA ILE A 85 5.00 5.51 15.26
C ILE A 85 4.79 4.20 16.05
N GLU A 86 4.32 4.29 17.30
CA GLU A 86 4.03 3.11 18.12
C GLU A 86 3.03 2.16 17.44
N SER A 87 1.98 2.70 16.84
CA SER A 87 0.96 1.92 16.12
C SER A 87 1.54 1.21 14.89
N ILE A 88 2.36 1.91 14.10
CA ILE A 88 3.08 1.33 12.96
C ILE A 88 4.02 0.20 13.41
N LEU A 89 4.82 0.42 14.46
CA LEU A 89 5.74 -0.59 14.96
C LEU A 89 5.02 -1.84 15.48
N LYS A 90 3.88 -1.68 16.16
CA LYS A 90 3.03 -2.81 16.59
C LYS A 90 2.48 -3.60 15.42
N ALA A 91 2.09 -2.91 14.33
CA ALA A 91 1.61 -3.58 13.12
C ALA A 91 2.72 -4.37 12.43
N ILE A 92 3.94 -3.81 12.36
CA ILE A 92 5.11 -4.51 11.80
C ILE A 92 5.44 -5.76 12.65
N GLU A 93 5.45 -5.65 13.98
CA GLU A 93 5.69 -6.80 14.87
C GLU A 93 4.63 -7.90 14.71
N TYR A 94 3.36 -7.53 14.61
CA TYR A 94 2.29 -8.49 14.33
C TYR A 94 2.48 -9.12 12.93
N GLY A 95 2.79 -8.31 11.95
CA GLY A 95 2.98 -8.74 10.57
C GLY A 95 4.16 -9.72 10.43
N GLU A 96 5.28 -9.47 11.12
CA GLU A 96 6.41 -10.41 11.17
C GLU A 96 5.96 -11.79 11.64
N LYS A 97 5.22 -11.85 12.75
CA LYS A 97 4.66 -13.11 13.27
C LYS A 97 3.68 -13.76 12.31
N ALA A 98 2.93 -12.95 11.54
CA ALA A 98 2.05 -13.43 10.47
C ALA A 98 2.80 -13.83 9.19
N GLY A 99 4.11 -13.57 9.12
CA GLY A 99 4.97 -13.94 8.00
C GLY A 99 4.95 -12.96 6.84
N ILE A 100 4.56 -11.70 7.07
CA ILE A 100 4.67 -10.66 6.03
C ILE A 100 6.14 -10.37 5.74
N LYS A 101 6.42 -9.99 4.50
CA LYS A 101 7.77 -9.59 4.05
C LYS A 101 7.80 -8.16 3.54
N ARG A 102 6.65 -7.53 3.37
CA ARG A 102 6.51 -6.18 2.83
C ARG A 102 5.37 -5.46 3.51
N ALA A 103 5.61 -4.20 3.87
CA ALA A 103 4.64 -3.35 4.54
C ALA A 103 4.55 -1.99 3.85
N VAL A 104 3.34 -1.53 3.59
CA VAL A 104 3.06 -0.24 2.95
C VAL A 104 2.58 0.76 3.98
N LEU A 105 3.04 2.01 3.90
CA LEU A 105 2.59 3.11 4.74
C LEU A 105 2.32 4.38 3.93
N HIS A 106 1.42 5.19 4.44
CA HIS A 106 1.17 6.53 3.91
C HIS A 106 2.11 7.58 4.52
N PRO A 107 2.48 8.63 3.77
CA PRO A 107 3.36 9.68 4.29
C PRO A 107 2.72 10.54 5.40
N GLY A 108 1.40 10.50 5.55
CA GLY A 108 0.63 11.42 6.39
C GLY A 108 0.30 12.73 5.66
N GLY A 109 -0.26 13.71 6.39
CA GLY A 109 -0.72 14.97 5.82
C GLY A 109 -0.39 16.19 6.70
N VAL A 110 -0.60 17.36 6.14
CA VAL A 110 -0.47 18.65 6.81
C VAL A 110 -1.83 19.35 6.91
N PRO A 111 -2.14 20.07 8.00
CA PRO A 111 -3.43 20.75 8.14
C PRO A 111 -3.57 21.98 7.23
N LEU A 112 -2.45 22.54 6.78
CA LEU A 112 -2.40 23.75 5.97
C LEU A 112 -1.26 23.66 4.95
N SER A 113 -1.54 23.98 3.70
CA SER A 113 -0.59 24.02 2.59
C SER A 113 0.33 25.25 2.64
N HIS A 114 1.21 25.30 3.64
CA HIS A 114 2.17 26.37 3.82
C HIS A 114 3.61 25.84 3.74
N LEU A 115 4.47 26.47 2.96
CA LEU A 115 5.85 25.96 2.66
C LEU A 115 6.67 25.63 3.91
N VAL A 116 6.60 26.46 4.96
CA VAL A 116 7.33 26.18 6.21
C VAL A 116 6.75 24.95 6.93
N LEU A 117 5.43 24.80 6.96
CA LEU A 117 4.77 23.65 7.58
C LEU A 117 5.07 22.37 6.81
N ILE A 118 5.01 22.40 5.48
CA ILE A 118 5.40 21.27 4.63
C ILE A 118 6.85 20.85 4.91
N PHE A 119 7.79 21.79 4.97
CA PHE A 119 9.20 21.49 5.27
C PHE A 119 9.35 20.82 6.66
N LEU A 120 8.68 21.37 7.68
CA LEU A 120 8.71 20.80 9.04
C LEU A 120 8.07 19.42 9.08
N ALA A 121 6.94 19.23 8.40
CA ALA A 121 6.26 17.94 8.29
C ALA A 121 7.16 16.88 7.61
N GLN A 122 7.84 17.24 6.52
CA GLN A 122 8.82 16.34 5.87
C GLN A 122 9.96 15.94 6.80
N ARG A 123 10.44 16.86 7.66
CA ARG A 123 11.47 16.54 8.67
C ARG A 123 10.93 15.57 9.73
N ARG A 124 9.69 15.77 10.18
CA ARG A 124 9.04 14.85 11.15
C ARG A 124 8.81 13.48 10.55
N LEU A 125 8.28 13.42 9.33
CA LEU A 125 8.13 12.17 8.58
C LEU A 125 9.48 11.45 8.42
N ARG A 126 10.54 12.17 8.05
CA ARG A 126 11.88 11.58 7.93
C ARG A 126 12.32 10.91 9.24
N LYS A 127 12.21 11.63 10.35
CA LYS A 127 12.58 11.12 11.67
C LYS A 127 11.75 9.88 12.06
N ALA A 128 10.44 9.90 11.81
CA ALA A 128 9.58 8.74 12.03
C ALA A 128 10.01 7.53 11.20
N LEU A 129 10.27 7.74 9.91
CA LEU A 129 10.71 6.68 8.99
C LEU A 129 12.07 6.10 9.39
N GLU A 130 13.01 6.89 9.88
CA GLU A 130 14.30 6.40 10.38
C GLU A 130 14.11 5.40 11.53
N PHE A 131 13.23 5.70 12.50
CA PHE A 131 12.86 4.77 13.57
C PHE A 131 12.15 3.51 13.04
N ILE A 132 11.20 3.70 12.13
CA ILE A 132 10.43 2.58 11.58
C ILE A 132 11.33 1.64 10.77
N LEU A 133 12.20 2.18 9.92
CA LEU A 133 13.12 1.40 9.10
C LEU A 133 14.13 0.61 9.95
N GLU A 134 14.68 1.22 11.01
CA GLU A 134 15.58 0.52 11.94
C GLU A 134 14.91 -0.72 12.58
N LYS A 135 13.65 -0.60 12.95
CA LYS A 135 12.89 -1.70 13.53
C LYS A 135 12.48 -2.74 12.51
N ALA A 136 12.01 -2.30 11.33
CA ALA A 136 11.60 -3.17 10.24
C ALA A 136 12.76 -4.05 9.73
N GLU A 137 13.98 -3.50 9.68
CA GLU A 137 15.20 -4.24 9.32
C GLU A 137 15.44 -5.41 10.28
N LYS A 138 15.19 -5.24 11.58
CA LYS A 138 15.32 -6.32 12.58
C LYS A 138 14.32 -7.47 12.38
N TYR A 139 13.18 -7.19 11.76
CA TYR A 139 12.11 -8.15 11.48
C TYR A 139 12.14 -8.71 10.06
N ASP A 140 13.14 -8.32 9.25
CA ASP A 140 13.23 -8.70 7.83
C ASP A 140 11.94 -8.34 7.04
N VAL A 141 11.41 -7.12 7.33
CA VAL A 141 10.23 -6.54 6.67
C VAL A 141 10.66 -5.33 5.84
N GLU A 142 10.44 -5.41 4.55
CA GLU A 142 10.67 -4.29 3.63
C GLU A 142 9.54 -3.25 3.79
N VAL A 143 9.91 -1.99 4.00
CA VAL A 143 8.96 -0.88 4.13
C VAL A 143 8.88 -0.10 2.83
N CYS A 144 7.65 0.05 2.33
CA CYS A 144 7.31 0.84 1.15
C CYS A 144 6.47 2.05 1.58
N ILE A 145 6.83 3.22 1.09
CA ILE A 145 5.99 4.40 1.21
C ILE A 145 5.18 4.57 -0.07
N GLU A 146 3.89 4.82 0.06
CA GLU A 146 2.99 4.97 -1.07
C GLU A 146 3.04 6.39 -1.65
N ASN A 147 3.02 6.52 -2.99
CA ASN A 147 2.90 7.82 -3.61
C ASN A 147 1.49 8.38 -3.40
N PRO A 148 1.35 9.58 -2.81
CA PRO A 148 0.07 10.24 -2.73
C PRO A 148 -0.37 10.75 -4.12
N TYR A 149 -1.61 11.22 -4.25
CA TYR A 149 -2.07 11.87 -5.47
C TYR A 149 -1.76 13.37 -5.53
N PHE A 150 -1.01 13.89 -4.54
CA PHE A 150 -0.46 15.24 -4.48
C PHE A 150 -1.51 16.34 -4.40
N GLU A 151 -2.47 16.17 -3.50
CA GLU A 151 -3.47 17.20 -3.15
C GLU A 151 -2.90 18.32 -2.25
N GLU A 152 -3.72 19.30 -1.97
CA GLU A 152 -3.34 20.52 -1.25
C GLU A 152 -2.81 20.25 0.17
N ASN A 153 -3.32 19.21 0.84
CA ASN A 153 -2.91 18.83 2.20
C ASN A 153 -1.85 17.72 2.26
N ASP A 154 -1.32 17.31 1.12
CA ASP A 154 -0.24 16.35 1.08
C ASP A 154 1.09 16.97 1.48
N ILE A 155 1.95 16.16 2.11
CA ILE A 155 3.30 16.59 2.51
C ILE A 155 4.20 16.88 1.30
N PHE A 156 3.87 16.30 0.15
CA PHE A 156 4.58 16.49 -1.10
C PHE A 156 3.66 17.15 -2.13
N SER A 157 4.10 18.24 -2.72
CA SER A 157 3.32 18.96 -3.73
C SER A 157 3.32 18.30 -5.10
N ASN A 158 4.26 17.37 -5.34
CA ASN A 158 4.40 16.65 -6.59
C ASN A 158 5.38 15.47 -6.45
N VAL A 159 5.40 14.61 -7.46
CA VAL A 159 6.25 13.41 -7.49
C VAL A 159 7.76 13.71 -7.48
N ASP A 160 8.21 14.88 -7.96
CA ASP A 160 9.64 15.23 -7.93
C ASP A 160 10.13 15.46 -6.49
N GLN A 161 9.31 16.13 -5.66
CA GLN A 161 9.61 16.30 -4.24
C GLN A 161 9.60 14.96 -3.50
N PHE A 162 8.61 14.11 -3.78
CA PHE A 162 8.51 12.77 -3.23
C PHE A 162 9.73 11.93 -3.61
N HIS A 163 10.13 11.91 -4.88
CA HIS A 163 11.33 11.22 -5.35
C HIS A 163 12.60 11.71 -4.64
N LYS A 164 12.79 13.05 -4.54
CA LYS A 164 13.94 13.64 -3.84
C LYS A 164 13.99 13.20 -2.37
N PHE A 165 12.83 13.13 -1.72
CA PHE A 165 12.71 12.68 -0.34
C PHE A 165 13.14 11.23 -0.18
N ILE A 166 12.65 10.32 -1.04
CA ILE A 166 12.96 8.89 -1.01
C ILE A 166 14.43 8.62 -1.27
N LYS A 167 15.04 9.30 -2.25
CA LYS A 167 16.50 9.19 -2.51
C LYS A 167 17.35 9.42 -1.28
N GLY A 168 16.88 10.27 -0.36
CA GLY A 168 17.59 10.57 0.88
C GLY A 168 17.72 9.41 1.87
N PHE A 169 17.05 8.26 1.62
CA PHE A 169 17.16 7.06 2.46
C PHE A 169 18.14 6.01 1.90
N GLY A 170 18.87 6.31 0.84
CA GLY A 170 19.94 5.44 0.31
C GLY A 170 19.44 4.04 -0.11
N GLY A 171 18.17 3.91 -0.53
CA GLY A 171 17.56 2.65 -0.96
C GLY A 171 16.95 1.79 0.15
N LYS A 172 17.03 2.20 1.41
CA LYS A 172 16.37 1.50 2.54
C LYS A 172 14.85 1.65 2.51
N LEU A 173 14.34 2.81 2.12
CA LEU A 173 12.91 3.07 1.91
C LEU A 173 12.54 2.74 0.47
N LYS A 174 11.56 1.87 0.29
CA LYS A 174 11.03 1.49 -1.02
C LYS A 174 9.75 2.27 -1.33
N VAL A 175 9.25 2.09 -2.54
CA VAL A 175 8.01 2.71 -3.01
C VAL A 175 6.95 1.65 -3.24
N CYS A 176 5.77 1.89 -2.71
CA CYS A 176 4.54 1.35 -3.22
C CYS A 176 4.04 2.33 -4.31
N PHE A 177 4.01 1.88 -5.57
CA PHE A 177 3.51 2.70 -6.65
C PHE A 177 2.03 2.44 -6.86
N ASP A 178 1.21 3.43 -6.48
CA ASP A 178 -0.22 3.39 -6.76
C ASP A 178 -0.52 4.04 -8.12
N PHE A 179 -1.11 3.23 -9.01
CA PHE A 179 -1.47 3.65 -10.37
C PHE A 179 -2.64 4.63 -10.38
N GLY A 180 -3.62 4.45 -9.50
CA GLY A 180 -4.78 5.33 -9.41
C GLY A 180 -4.39 6.71 -8.90
N HIS A 181 -3.56 6.78 -7.87
CA HIS A 181 -3.00 8.04 -7.36
C HIS A 181 -2.16 8.75 -8.43
N ALA A 182 -1.31 8.01 -9.13
CA ALA A 182 -0.51 8.58 -10.22
C ALA A 182 -1.38 9.09 -11.38
N HIS A 183 -2.54 8.44 -11.66
CA HIS A 183 -3.48 8.88 -12.69
C HIS A 183 -4.15 10.24 -12.34
N ILE A 184 -4.52 10.44 -11.09
CA ILE A 184 -5.11 11.70 -10.59
C ILE A 184 -4.06 12.81 -10.56
N SER A 185 -2.80 12.47 -10.36
CA SER A 185 -1.73 13.45 -10.21
C SER A 185 -1.48 14.24 -11.50
N LYS A 186 -1.12 15.53 -11.37
CA LYS A 186 -0.85 16.42 -12.52
C LYS A 186 0.23 15.92 -13.48
N LYS A 187 1.18 15.12 -13.00
CA LYS A 187 2.29 14.58 -13.82
C LYS A 187 1.90 13.27 -14.53
N GLY A 188 0.86 12.61 -14.08
CA GLY A 188 0.35 11.37 -14.65
C GLY A 188 1.23 10.15 -14.40
N ILE A 189 0.72 9.00 -14.85
CA ILE A 189 1.34 7.69 -14.60
C ILE A 189 2.72 7.57 -15.25
N ASP A 190 2.86 7.94 -16.53
CA ASP A 190 4.11 7.72 -17.27
C ASP A 190 5.31 8.41 -16.64
N TYR A 191 5.13 9.68 -16.31
CA TYR A 191 6.19 10.46 -15.67
C TYR A 191 6.53 9.91 -14.30
N SER A 192 5.51 9.66 -13.47
CA SER A 192 5.67 9.17 -12.11
C SER A 192 6.32 7.79 -12.06
N LEU A 193 5.87 6.87 -12.93
CA LEU A 193 6.40 5.51 -13.04
C LEU A 193 7.88 5.53 -13.45
N ASN A 194 8.23 6.28 -14.50
CA ASN A 194 9.62 6.38 -14.96
C ASN A 194 10.56 6.94 -13.88
N LEU A 195 10.08 7.94 -13.14
CA LEU A 195 10.88 8.58 -12.09
C LEU A 195 11.08 7.68 -10.88
N LEU A 196 10.04 6.95 -10.45
CA LEU A 196 10.05 6.14 -9.23
C LEU A 196 10.49 4.70 -9.46
N LYS A 197 10.52 4.21 -10.72
CA LYS A 197 10.82 2.81 -11.09
C LYS A 197 12.00 2.18 -10.34
N PRO A 198 13.13 2.85 -10.08
CA PRO A 198 14.26 2.24 -9.36
C PRO A 198 13.98 1.90 -7.89
N PHE A 199 12.91 2.45 -7.31
CA PHE A 199 12.55 2.30 -5.91
C PHE A 199 11.33 1.43 -5.70
N ILE A 200 10.57 1.12 -6.77
CA ILE A 200 9.31 0.38 -6.70
C ILE A 200 9.59 -1.09 -6.43
N THR A 201 9.01 -1.61 -5.35
CA THR A 201 9.00 -3.05 -5.04
C THR A 201 7.59 -3.55 -4.77
N HIS A 202 6.63 -2.63 -4.65
CA HIS A 202 5.22 -2.90 -4.43
C HIS A 202 4.37 -2.02 -5.35
N VAL A 203 3.23 -2.53 -5.78
CA VAL A 203 2.30 -1.82 -6.66
C VAL A 203 0.90 -1.98 -6.13
N HIS A 204 0.19 -0.86 -5.95
CA HIS A 204 -1.26 -0.82 -5.83
C HIS A 204 -1.87 -0.49 -7.20
N ILE A 205 -2.96 -1.17 -7.52
CA ILE A 205 -3.59 -1.02 -8.81
C ILE A 205 -5.11 -1.04 -8.66
N HIS A 206 -5.73 0.02 -9.12
CA HIS A 206 -7.16 0.20 -9.25
C HIS A 206 -7.43 1.20 -10.38
N ASP A 207 -8.66 1.27 -10.86
CA ASP A 207 -9.05 2.21 -11.91
C ASP A 207 -9.82 3.40 -11.31
N ASN A 208 -9.78 4.52 -11.99
CA ASN A 208 -10.56 5.71 -11.70
C ASN A 208 -10.72 6.58 -12.96
N HIS A 209 -11.48 7.67 -12.87
CA HIS A 209 -11.71 8.59 -14.00
C HIS A 209 -10.75 9.79 -14.04
N GLY A 210 -9.69 9.79 -13.20
CA GLY A 210 -8.68 10.86 -13.17
C GLY A 210 -9.06 12.07 -12.30
N GLU A 211 -10.17 12.03 -11.59
CA GLU A 211 -10.65 13.13 -10.74
C GLU A 211 -10.69 12.77 -9.25
N LYS A 212 -10.97 11.51 -8.94
CA LYS A 212 -11.16 11.00 -7.58
C LYS A 212 -10.55 9.62 -7.43
N ASP A 213 -10.18 9.30 -6.22
CA ASP A 213 -9.71 7.99 -5.83
C ASP A 213 -10.87 7.01 -5.66
N GLU A 214 -11.33 6.41 -6.79
CA GLU A 214 -12.57 5.64 -6.85
C GLU A 214 -12.39 4.15 -6.56
N HIS A 215 -11.18 3.63 -6.62
CA HIS A 215 -10.85 2.21 -6.43
C HIS A 215 -11.73 1.26 -7.28
N LEU A 216 -11.92 1.55 -8.56
CA LEU A 216 -12.70 0.73 -9.49
C LEU A 216 -11.91 -0.50 -9.97
N SER A 217 -12.63 -1.52 -10.42
CA SER A 217 -12.03 -2.65 -11.16
C SER A 217 -11.43 -2.18 -12.48
N LEU A 218 -10.38 -2.85 -12.94
CA LEU A 218 -9.67 -2.50 -14.17
C LEU A 218 -10.61 -2.48 -15.38
N GLY A 219 -10.52 -1.41 -16.15
CA GLY A 219 -11.35 -1.15 -17.33
C GLY A 219 -12.73 -0.56 -17.03
N LYS A 220 -13.00 -0.15 -15.76
CA LYS A 220 -14.21 0.60 -15.39
C LYS A 220 -13.99 2.10 -15.23
N GLY A 221 -12.75 2.56 -15.21
CA GLY A 221 -12.34 3.95 -15.25
C GLY A 221 -11.74 4.34 -16.61
N SER A 222 -10.75 5.21 -16.58
CA SER A 222 -10.11 5.76 -17.78
C SER A 222 -8.63 5.43 -17.93
N ILE A 223 -8.04 4.61 -17.03
CA ILE A 223 -6.64 4.21 -17.15
C ILE A 223 -6.47 3.18 -18.28
N ASP A 224 -5.64 3.48 -19.26
CA ASP A 224 -5.24 2.52 -20.27
C ASP A 224 -4.19 1.54 -19.75
N PHE A 225 -4.64 0.51 -19.01
CA PHE A 225 -3.75 -0.50 -18.45
C PHE A 225 -2.99 -1.30 -19.49
N LYS A 226 -3.46 -1.39 -20.75
CA LYS A 226 -2.74 -2.09 -21.83
C LYS A 226 -1.32 -1.56 -21.99
N LYS A 227 -1.14 -0.25 -21.82
CA LYS A 227 0.14 0.44 -21.89
C LYS A 227 1.15 -0.04 -20.84
N TYR A 228 0.67 -0.53 -19.69
CA TYR A 228 1.50 -0.89 -18.54
C TYR A 228 1.61 -2.41 -18.33
N LEU A 229 0.95 -3.23 -19.14
CA LEU A 229 0.95 -4.68 -18.97
C LEU A 229 2.35 -5.29 -19.04
N ASP A 230 3.21 -4.79 -19.94
CA ASP A 230 4.59 -5.29 -20.03
C ASP A 230 5.38 -5.00 -18.75
N PHE A 231 5.22 -3.82 -18.16
CA PHE A 231 5.81 -3.50 -16.87
C PHE A 231 5.28 -4.43 -15.78
N LEU A 232 3.97 -4.56 -15.67
CA LEU A 232 3.32 -5.35 -14.61
C LEU A 232 3.68 -6.84 -14.70
N ARG A 233 3.70 -7.42 -15.89
CA ARG A 233 4.03 -8.83 -16.10
C ARG A 233 5.48 -9.17 -15.81
N ASN A 234 6.40 -8.24 -16.08
CA ASN A 234 7.83 -8.40 -15.82
C ASN A 234 8.27 -7.86 -14.44
N PHE A 235 7.32 -7.37 -13.64
CA PHE A 235 7.62 -6.82 -12.33
C PHE A 235 7.92 -7.92 -11.31
N ASP A 236 9.10 -7.84 -10.68
CA ASP A 236 9.57 -8.83 -9.68
C ASP A 236 9.12 -8.49 -8.24
N GLY A 237 8.22 -7.55 -8.08
CA GLY A 237 7.63 -7.19 -6.79
C GLY A 237 6.27 -7.84 -6.54
N THR A 238 5.46 -7.17 -5.74
CA THR A 238 4.08 -7.56 -5.44
C THR A 238 3.09 -6.58 -6.06
N ILE A 239 2.03 -7.10 -6.64
CA ILE A 239 0.94 -6.33 -7.25
C ILE A 239 -0.33 -6.62 -6.47
N ILE A 240 -0.94 -5.58 -5.92
CA ILE A 240 -2.16 -5.66 -5.13
C ILE A 240 -3.27 -4.88 -5.82
N LEU A 241 -4.36 -5.58 -6.08
CA LEU A 241 -5.61 -4.97 -6.55
C LEU A 241 -6.36 -4.38 -5.35
N GLU A 242 -6.45 -3.06 -5.32
CA GLU A 242 -7.18 -2.29 -4.30
C GLU A 242 -8.56 -1.87 -4.80
N ILE A 243 -9.42 -2.83 -5.03
CA ILE A 243 -10.76 -2.61 -5.61
C ILE A 243 -11.79 -2.60 -4.49
N ASN A 244 -12.17 -1.42 -4.03
CA ASN A 244 -13.03 -1.23 -2.87
C ASN A 244 -14.45 -0.73 -3.21
N SER A 245 -14.74 -0.51 -4.49
CA SER A 245 -16.06 -0.04 -4.91
C SER A 245 -17.17 -1.03 -4.49
N LEU A 246 -18.22 -0.51 -3.87
CA LEU A 246 -19.39 -1.31 -3.50
C LEU A 246 -20.13 -1.90 -4.72
N LYS A 247 -19.88 -1.33 -5.92
CA LYS A 247 -20.48 -1.79 -7.19
C LYS A 247 -19.75 -2.99 -7.76
N ASP A 248 -18.51 -3.27 -7.37
CA ASP A 248 -17.72 -4.36 -7.93
C ASP A 248 -18.13 -5.71 -7.34
N LYS A 249 -18.17 -6.71 -8.20
CA LYS A 249 -18.47 -8.10 -7.89
C LYS A 249 -17.19 -8.93 -7.90
N ARG A 250 -17.26 -10.13 -7.38
CA ARG A 250 -16.10 -11.05 -7.39
C ARG A 250 -15.62 -11.39 -8.80
N GLU A 251 -16.51 -11.43 -9.76
CA GLU A 251 -16.19 -11.61 -11.19
C GLU A 251 -15.31 -10.46 -11.71
N ASP A 252 -15.58 -9.22 -11.29
CA ASP A 252 -14.79 -8.06 -11.66
C ASP A 252 -13.37 -8.14 -11.09
N LEU A 253 -13.24 -8.61 -9.82
CA LEU A 253 -11.94 -8.85 -9.19
C LEU A 253 -11.14 -9.92 -9.94
N LYS A 254 -11.79 -11.04 -10.27
CA LYS A 254 -11.19 -12.14 -11.03
C LYS A 254 -10.72 -11.64 -12.41
N ARG A 255 -11.58 -10.94 -13.13
CA ARG A 255 -11.25 -10.37 -14.45
C ARG A 255 -10.06 -9.41 -14.39
N SER A 256 -9.96 -8.60 -13.33
CA SER A 256 -8.82 -7.70 -13.15
C SER A 256 -7.49 -8.45 -13.02
N VAL A 257 -7.47 -9.61 -12.34
CA VAL A 257 -6.30 -10.51 -12.29
C VAL A 257 -5.99 -11.08 -13.67
N GLU A 258 -7.02 -11.56 -14.40
CA GLU A 258 -6.89 -12.15 -15.73
C GLU A 258 -6.31 -11.15 -16.75
N ILE A 259 -6.75 -9.87 -16.69
CA ILE A 259 -6.21 -8.79 -17.53
C ILE A 259 -4.69 -8.64 -17.31
N ILE A 260 -4.24 -8.56 -16.05
CA ILE A 260 -2.82 -8.37 -15.75
C ILE A 260 -2.01 -9.60 -16.19
N LYS A 261 -2.53 -10.80 -15.98
CA LYS A 261 -1.88 -12.06 -16.40
C LYS A 261 -1.86 -12.26 -17.91
N GLY A 262 -2.76 -11.60 -18.65
CA GLY A 262 -2.92 -11.76 -20.10
C GLY A 262 -3.72 -13.02 -20.46
N GLU A 263 -4.66 -13.38 -19.61
CA GLU A 263 -5.55 -14.51 -19.82
C GLU A 263 -6.85 -14.09 -20.53
N VAL A 264 -7.10 -12.77 -20.70
CA VAL A 264 -8.22 -12.14 -21.43
C VAL A 264 -7.76 -10.90 -22.20
#